data_32300415566b9ad11ac048f0708c7a2a
#
_entry.id   32300415566b9ad11ac048f0708c7a2a
#
_cell.length_a   1.000
_cell.length_b   1.000
_cell.length_c   1.000
_cell.angle_alpha   90.00
_cell.angle_beta   90.00
_cell.angle_gamma   90.00
#
_symmetry.space_group_name_H-M   'P 1'
#
loop_
_entity.id
_entity.type
_entity.pdbx_description
1 polymer ?
#
loop_
_entity_poly.entity_id
_entity_poly.type
_entity_poly.pdbx_seq_one_letter_code
_entity_poly.pdbx_strand_id
1 'polypeptide(L)'
;SKHRFFVWLPVTTSPDQALITIARADDTTFGILHSRFHELWALRMGTSLEDRPRYTPTTCFETFPFPAGLTPADTAHQRTEAVEGGALIPADLPDTLSDALPTEDFKPNQPLAPVHQAPAAIKTIPPRQAATAIAQAAQRLNALRQAWLNPPEWTDTVPEVVPLGLSASPYPDRIVPKPGFEKELAKRTLTNLYNLRPAWLAAAHAQLDAAVAAAYGWADYTADMPDDEILRRLLALNLQRCTSEGA
;
A
#
# COMPACT_ATOMS: atom_id res chain seq x y z
N SER A 1 2.53 9.87 14.92
CA SER A 1 2.91 8.48 15.18
C SER A 1 4.23 8.15 14.46
N LYS A 2 5.05 7.30 15.06
CA LYS A 2 6.26 6.76 14.41
C LYS A 2 5.94 5.71 13.35
N HIS A 3 4.71 5.17 13.35
CA HIS A 3 4.24 4.19 12.40
C HIS A 3 3.52 4.85 11.23
N ARG A 4 3.68 4.29 10.04
CA ARG A 4 2.94 4.63 8.83
C ARG A 4 1.86 3.59 8.63
N PHE A 5 0.61 4.00 8.74
CA PHE A 5 -0.52 3.15 8.40
C PHE A 5 -1.63 3.99 7.76
N PHE A 6 -2.32 3.35 6.85
CA PHE A 6 -3.45 3.92 6.15
C PHE A 6 -4.73 3.27 6.65
N VAL A 7 -5.85 3.96 6.50
CA VAL A 7 -7.18 3.48 6.87
C VAL A 7 -8.16 3.81 5.77
N TRP A 8 -9.14 2.97 5.61
CA TRP A 8 -10.28 3.27 4.77
C TRP A 8 -11.20 4.25 5.48
N LEU A 9 -11.64 5.28 4.76
CA LEU A 9 -12.65 6.22 5.21
C LEU A 9 -13.82 6.21 4.24
N PRO A 10 -15.07 6.25 4.75
CA PRO A 10 -16.24 6.44 3.91
C PRO A 10 -16.14 7.77 3.14
N VAL A 11 -16.69 7.82 1.93
CA VAL A 11 -16.72 9.04 1.09
C VAL A 11 -17.46 10.20 1.74
N THR A 12 -18.30 9.91 2.73
CA THR A 12 -19.03 10.90 3.54
C THR A 12 -18.17 11.54 4.62
N THR A 13 -16.95 11.03 4.86
CA THR A 13 -16.03 11.56 5.87
C THR A 13 -15.24 12.73 5.29
N SER A 14 -15.30 13.88 5.95
CA SER A 14 -14.42 15.02 5.66
C SER A 14 -13.25 15.00 6.63
N PRO A 15 -12.06 14.58 6.21
CA PRO A 15 -10.90 14.53 7.10
C PRO A 15 -10.38 15.93 7.41
N ASP A 16 -9.76 16.09 8.58
CA ASP A 16 -9.03 17.29 8.96
C ASP A 16 -7.85 17.52 8.02
N GLN A 17 -7.45 18.78 7.86
CA GLN A 17 -6.27 19.21 7.08
C GLN A 17 -4.95 18.54 7.49
N ALA A 18 -4.88 17.97 8.69
CA ALA A 18 -3.72 17.19 9.16
C ALA A 18 -3.63 15.78 8.57
N LEU A 19 -4.68 15.31 7.92
CA LEU A 19 -4.73 14.00 7.28
C LEU A 19 -4.49 14.12 5.77
N ILE A 20 -3.69 13.20 5.24
CA ILE A 20 -3.48 13.10 3.79
C ILE A 20 -4.48 12.09 3.24
N THR A 21 -5.33 12.57 2.35
CA THR A 21 -6.33 11.74 1.67
C THR A 21 -5.80 11.30 0.31
N ILE A 22 -5.85 9.99 0.05
CA ILE A 22 -5.53 9.39 -1.23
C ILE A 22 -6.85 8.87 -1.82
N ALA A 23 -7.26 9.43 -2.95
CA ALA A 23 -8.51 9.07 -3.61
C ALA A 23 -8.37 7.74 -4.36
N ARG A 24 -8.35 6.64 -3.62
CA ARG A 24 -8.27 5.26 -4.12
C ARG A 24 -9.24 4.36 -3.35
N ALA A 25 -9.79 3.36 -4.03
CA ALA A 25 -10.75 2.43 -3.45
C ALA A 25 -10.33 0.96 -3.64
N ASP A 26 -9.12 0.70 -4.14
CA ASP A 26 -8.62 -0.64 -4.42
C ASP A 26 -7.64 -1.14 -3.34
N ASP A 27 -7.74 -2.43 -3.02
CA ASP A 27 -6.88 -3.07 -2.03
C ASP A 27 -5.43 -3.22 -2.53
N THR A 28 -5.19 -3.16 -3.84
CA THR A 28 -3.84 -3.20 -4.42
C THR A 28 -3.04 -1.96 -4.02
N THR A 29 -3.58 -0.77 -4.29
CA THR A 29 -2.93 0.49 -3.88
C THR A 29 -2.78 0.56 -2.36
N PHE A 30 -3.83 0.19 -1.62
CA PHE A 30 -3.78 0.12 -0.16
C PHE A 30 -2.65 -0.80 0.34
N GLY A 31 -2.47 -1.97 -0.29
CA GLY A 31 -1.42 -2.91 0.02
C GLY A 31 -0.03 -2.37 -0.27
N ILE A 32 0.18 -1.78 -1.45
CA ILE A 32 1.46 -1.16 -1.81
C ILE A 32 1.86 -0.10 -0.79
N LEU A 33 0.91 0.76 -0.39
CA LEU A 33 1.14 1.81 0.59
C LEU A 33 1.45 1.28 2.01
N HIS A 34 0.94 0.10 2.37
CA HIS A 34 1.22 -0.56 3.66
C HIS A 34 2.48 -1.43 3.64
N SER A 35 3.10 -1.62 2.48
CA SER A 35 4.31 -2.42 2.36
C SER A 35 5.53 -1.74 3.00
N ARG A 36 6.50 -2.56 3.41
CA ARG A 36 7.82 -2.09 3.86
C ARG A 36 8.50 -1.19 2.85
N PHE A 37 8.28 -1.42 1.55
CA PHE A 37 8.86 -0.63 0.47
C PHE A 37 8.42 0.83 0.53
N HIS A 38 7.11 1.06 0.63
CA HIS A 38 6.58 2.40 0.74
C HIS A 38 6.85 3.04 2.11
N GLU A 39 6.81 2.26 3.19
CA GLU A 39 7.16 2.77 4.53
C GLU A 39 8.58 3.33 4.55
N LEU A 40 9.56 2.56 4.06
CA LEU A 40 10.96 3.00 3.98
C LEU A 40 11.14 4.22 3.10
N TRP A 41 10.50 4.22 1.91
CA TRP A 41 10.53 5.38 1.02
C TRP A 41 9.93 6.62 1.69
N ALA A 42 8.75 6.50 2.29
CA ALA A 42 8.07 7.60 2.94
C ALA A 42 8.82 8.14 4.17
N LEU A 43 9.53 7.28 4.90
CA LEU A 43 10.40 7.71 6.00
C LEU A 43 11.65 8.44 5.48
N ARG A 44 12.19 8.02 4.34
CA ARG A 44 13.38 8.63 3.74
C ARG A 44 13.08 9.94 3.04
N MET A 45 11.98 10.02 2.29
CA MET A 45 11.59 11.15 1.43
C MET A 45 10.68 12.16 2.14
N GLY A 46 10.12 11.77 3.28
CA GLY A 46 9.28 12.64 4.10
C GLY A 46 10.11 13.71 4.81
N THR A 47 9.41 14.74 5.24
CA THR A 47 9.99 15.77 6.10
C THR A 47 9.82 15.39 7.57
N SER A 48 10.63 15.94 8.44
CA SER A 48 10.43 15.85 9.88
C SER A 48 10.09 17.21 10.46
N LEU A 49 9.15 17.25 11.39
CA LEU A 49 8.93 18.37 12.25
C LEU A 49 9.40 17.93 13.65
N GLU A 50 10.53 18.45 14.10
CA GLU A 50 11.26 17.90 15.24
C GLU A 50 11.59 16.42 15.01
N ASP A 51 11.31 15.52 15.96
CA ASP A 51 11.50 14.08 15.86
C ASP A 51 10.28 13.35 15.26
N ARG A 52 9.32 14.08 14.67
CA ARG A 52 8.08 13.50 14.14
C ARG A 52 8.11 13.45 12.61
N PRO A 53 8.27 12.26 12.00
CA PRO A 53 8.24 12.16 10.56
C PRO A 53 6.87 12.57 10.01
N ARG A 54 6.85 13.47 9.03
CA ARG A 54 5.64 13.94 8.34
C ARG A 54 5.53 13.28 6.97
N TYR A 55 4.34 12.84 6.61
CA TYR A 55 4.04 12.38 5.27
C TYR A 55 3.74 13.57 4.37
N THR A 56 4.54 13.77 3.34
CA THR A 56 4.34 14.84 2.34
C THR A 56 3.95 14.17 1.02
N PRO A 57 2.74 14.41 0.48
CA PRO A 57 2.27 13.72 -0.73
C PRO A 57 3.23 13.84 -1.89
N THR A 58 3.74 15.04 -2.16
CA THR A 58 4.64 15.34 -3.27
C THR A 58 6.00 14.62 -3.20
N THR A 59 6.46 14.25 -2.03
CA THR A 59 7.75 13.56 -1.85
C THR A 59 7.61 12.10 -1.43
N CYS A 60 6.51 11.73 -0.76
CA CYS A 60 6.31 10.37 -0.31
C CYS A 60 5.48 9.52 -1.27
N PHE A 61 4.43 10.10 -1.89
CA PHE A 61 3.52 9.38 -2.78
C PHE A 61 3.88 9.59 -4.26
N GLU A 62 4.00 10.84 -4.70
CA GLU A 62 4.19 11.16 -6.11
C GLU A 62 5.56 10.69 -6.65
N THR A 63 6.59 10.66 -5.79
CA THR A 63 7.91 10.18 -6.16
C THR A 63 8.11 8.68 -5.92
N PHE A 64 7.15 8.00 -5.30
CA PHE A 64 7.30 6.57 -5.02
C PHE A 64 7.24 5.77 -6.33
N PRO A 65 8.26 4.93 -6.60
CA PRO A 65 8.31 4.15 -7.85
C PRO A 65 7.43 2.90 -7.73
N PHE A 66 6.11 3.05 -7.86
CA PHE A 66 5.16 1.92 -7.83
C PHE A 66 5.59 0.77 -8.75
N PRO A 67 5.19 -0.49 -8.51
CA PRO A 67 5.44 -1.58 -9.45
C PRO A 67 4.92 -1.26 -10.85
N ALA A 68 5.58 -1.75 -11.89
CA ALA A 68 5.20 -1.51 -13.28
C ALA A 68 3.78 -2.05 -13.56
N GLY A 69 2.97 -1.30 -14.30
CA GLY A 69 1.57 -1.60 -14.57
C GLY A 69 0.62 -1.34 -13.40
N LEU A 70 1.13 -0.88 -12.24
CA LEU A 70 0.36 -0.55 -11.04
C LEU A 70 0.63 0.89 -10.57
N THR A 71 1.18 1.72 -11.41
CA THR A 71 1.42 3.13 -11.09
C THR A 71 0.10 3.90 -10.99
N PRO A 72 0.07 5.05 -10.31
CA PRO A 72 -1.09 5.94 -10.35
C PRO A 72 -1.53 6.33 -11.76
N ALA A 73 -0.60 6.43 -12.72
CA ALA A 73 -0.89 6.71 -14.11
C ALA A 73 -1.57 5.52 -14.82
N ASP A 74 -1.04 4.29 -14.63
CA ASP A 74 -1.62 3.05 -15.19
C ASP A 74 -3.07 2.83 -14.73
N THR A 75 -3.39 3.27 -13.52
CA THR A 75 -4.68 3.07 -12.86
C THR A 75 -5.48 4.37 -12.68
N ALA A 76 -5.20 5.40 -13.51
CA ALA A 76 -5.79 6.74 -13.39
C ALA A 76 -7.32 6.77 -13.56
N HIS A 77 -7.90 5.77 -14.25
CA HIS A 77 -9.35 5.63 -14.42
C HIS A 77 -10.08 5.36 -13.10
N GLN A 78 -9.39 4.91 -12.04
CA GLN A 78 -9.89 4.61 -10.68
C GLN A 78 -11.07 3.61 -10.63
N ARG A 79 -11.34 2.89 -11.71
CA ARG A 79 -12.33 1.81 -11.72
C ARG A 79 -11.75 0.59 -11.01
N THR A 80 -12.58 -0.12 -10.29
CA THR A 80 -12.20 -1.32 -9.56
C THR A 80 -13.04 -2.50 -9.98
N GLU A 81 -12.51 -3.70 -9.83
CA GLU A 81 -13.22 -4.95 -9.97
C GLU A 81 -12.90 -5.86 -8.79
N ALA A 82 -13.84 -6.72 -8.43
CA ALA A 82 -13.64 -7.70 -7.37
C ALA A 82 -12.99 -8.97 -7.93
N VAL A 83 -11.98 -9.47 -7.24
CA VAL A 83 -11.40 -10.80 -7.48
C VAL A 83 -11.96 -11.83 -6.51
N GLU A 84 -11.59 -13.10 -6.71
CA GLU A 84 -11.96 -14.17 -5.79
C GLU A 84 -11.57 -13.83 -4.35
N GLY A 85 -12.50 -14.01 -3.41
CA GLY A 85 -12.36 -13.57 -2.02
C GLY A 85 -12.81 -12.15 -1.75
N GLY A 86 -13.27 -11.40 -2.77
CA GLY A 86 -13.87 -10.07 -2.64
C GLY A 86 -12.88 -8.92 -2.52
N ALA A 87 -11.57 -9.17 -2.67
CA ALA A 87 -10.59 -8.08 -2.72
C ALA A 87 -10.76 -7.25 -3.99
N LEU A 88 -10.58 -5.94 -3.88
CA LEU A 88 -10.74 -5.00 -4.99
C LEU A 88 -9.38 -4.70 -5.62
N ILE A 89 -9.30 -4.89 -6.94
CA ILE A 89 -8.14 -4.50 -7.75
C ILE A 89 -8.52 -3.39 -8.73
N PRO A 90 -7.57 -2.61 -9.27
CA PRO A 90 -7.83 -1.77 -10.43
C PRO A 90 -8.37 -2.61 -11.58
N ALA A 91 -9.43 -2.13 -12.24
CA ALA A 91 -10.00 -2.82 -13.41
C ALA A 91 -9.09 -2.75 -14.63
N ASP A 92 -9.34 -3.59 -15.61
CA ASP A 92 -8.69 -3.57 -16.93
C ASP A 92 -7.17 -3.78 -16.90
N LEU A 93 -6.64 -4.39 -15.84
CA LEU A 93 -5.23 -4.74 -15.78
C LEU A 93 -4.91 -5.89 -16.74
N PRO A 94 -3.77 -5.84 -17.49
CA PRO A 94 -3.41 -6.89 -18.42
C PRO A 94 -3.05 -8.19 -17.70
N ASP A 95 -3.51 -9.31 -18.29
CA ASP A 95 -3.23 -10.69 -17.84
C ASP A 95 -1.88 -11.22 -18.36
N THR A 96 -1.27 -10.50 -19.29
CA THR A 96 0.02 -10.84 -19.90
C THR A 96 1.01 -9.72 -19.68
N LEU A 97 2.28 -10.07 -19.61
CA LEU A 97 3.34 -9.08 -19.71
C LEU A 97 3.28 -8.48 -21.12
N SER A 98 3.12 -7.17 -21.20
CA SER A 98 3.33 -6.50 -22.49
C SER A 98 4.79 -6.65 -22.88
N ASP A 99 5.06 -7.17 -24.09
CA ASP A 99 6.41 -7.25 -24.68
C ASP A 99 7.01 -5.87 -24.99
N ALA A 100 6.37 -4.81 -24.56
CA ALA A 100 6.88 -3.44 -24.64
C ALA A 100 7.93 -3.15 -23.57
N LEU A 101 9.00 -3.95 -23.54
CA LEU A 101 10.30 -3.40 -23.19
C LEU A 101 10.70 -2.52 -24.39
N PRO A 102 11.12 -1.25 -24.20
CA PRO A 102 11.77 -0.51 -25.28
C PRO A 102 12.95 -1.38 -25.69
N THR A 103 12.90 -1.92 -26.89
CA THR A 103 14.08 -2.43 -27.57
C THR A 103 14.94 -1.21 -27.81
N GLU A 104 15.85 -0.90 -26.89
CA GLU A 104 16.93 0.01 -27.18
C GLU A 104 17.68 -0.57 -28.37
N ASP A 105 17.63 0.12 -29.49
CA ASP A 105 18.46 -0.16 -30.64
C ASP A 105 19.91 -0.17 -30.18
N PHE A 106 20.45 -1.38 -30.07
CA PHE A 106 21.86 -1.62 -29.75
C PHE A 106 22.73 -0.96 -30.81
N LYS A 107 23.28 0.20 -30.51
CA LYS A 107 24.29 0.86 -31.35
C LYS A 107 25.66 0.21 -31.08
N PRO A 108 26.31 -0.46 -32.07
CA PRO A 108 27.48 -1.31 -31.85
C PRO A 108 28.80 -0.57 -31.61
N ASN A 109 28.80 0.67 -31.08
CA ASN A 109 30.03 1.46 -30.90
C ASN A 109 30.04 2.33 -29.64
N GLN A 110 29.52 1.85 -28.51
CA GLN A 110 29.80 2.48 -27.22
C GLN A 110 30.80 1.63 -26.40
N PRO A 111 31.80 2.26 -25.75
CA PRO A 111 32.73 1.52 -24.87
C PRO A 111 31.97 0.93 -23.68
N LEU A 112 32.18 -0.36 -23.46
CA LEU A 112 31.60 -1.11 -22.35
C LEU A 112 32.01 -0.49 -21.00
N ALA A 113 31.05 0.01 -20.26
CA ALA A 113 31.20 0.26 -18.84
C ALA A 113 31.45 -1.07 -18.11
N PRO A 114 32.20 -1.09 -16.99
CA PRO A 114 32.59 -2.33 -16.33
C PRO A 114 31.36 -3.12 -15.88
N VAL A 115 31.35 -4.39 -16.25
CA VAL A 115 30.30 -5.37 -15.99
C VAL A 115 30.16 -5.56 -14.49
N HIS A 116 29.28 -4.81 -13.84
CA HIS A 116 28.60 -5.32 -12.69
C HIS A 116 27.53 -6.30 -13.21
N GLN A 117 27.58 -7.52 -12.72
CA GLN A 117 26.72 -8.64 -13.09
C GLN A 117 25.29 -8.16 -13.33
N ALA A 118 24.80 -8.38 -14.55
CA ALA A 118 23.41 -8.16 -14.89
C ALA A 118 22.54 -8.88 -13.83
N PRO A 119 21.53 -8.21 -13.24
CA PRO A 119 20.63 -8.90 -12.33
C PRO A 119 20.00 -10.07 -13.08
N ALA A 120 19.91 -11.23 -12.40
CA ALA A 120 19.24 -12.41 -12.92
C ALA A 120 17.90 -11.98 -13.53
N ALA A 121 17.58 -12.54 -14.71
CA ALA A 121 16.39 -12.16 -15.49
C ALA A 121 15.20 -11.91 -14.59
N ILE A 122 14.73 -10.66 -14.53
CA ILE A 122 13.63 -10.23 -13.68
C ILE A 122 12.40 -11.00 -14.16
N LYS A 123 11.96 -11.96 -13.37
CA LYS A 123 10.76 -12.75 -13.66
C LYS A 123 9.56 -11.92 -13.21
N THR A 124 9.21 -10.91 -14.00
CA THR A 124 8.04 -10.06 -13.77
C THR A 124 6.77 -10.91 -13.95
N ILE A 125 5.84 -10.77 -13.01
CA ILE A 125 4.51 -11.38 -13.10
C ILE A 125 3.55 -10.39 -13.76
N PRO A 126 2.48 -10.85 -14.44
CA PRO A 126 1.51 -9.96 -15.06
C PRO A 126 0.90 -8.97 -14.05
N PRO A 127 0.61 -7.73 -14.45
CA PRO A 127 0.06 -6.71 -13.56
C PRO A 127 -1.20 -7.14 -12.83
N ARG A 128 -2.13 -7.84 -13.50
CA ARG A 128 -3.34 -8.37 -12.89
C ARG A 128 -3.04 -9.41 -11.81
N GLN A 129 -2.11 -10.30 -12.06
CA GLN A 129 -1.69 -11.31 -11.09
C GLN A 129 -1.02 -10.65 -9.87
N ALA A 130 -0.15 -9.66 -10.11
CA ALA A 130 0.50 -8.89 -9.05
C ALA A 130 -0.52 -8.14 -8.20
N ALA A 131 -1.44 -7.42 -8.85
CA ALA A 131 -2.51 -6.69 -8.19
C ALA A 131 -3.37 -7.59 -7.31
N THR A 132 -3.78 -8.75 -7.83
CA THR A 132 -4.59 -9.73 -7.11
C THR A 132 -3.88 -10.24 -5.85
N ALA A 133 -2.61 -10.64 -5.97
CA ALA A 133 -1.83 -11.13 -4.83
C ALA A 133 -1.66 -10.06 -3.73
N ILE A 134 -1.36 -8.83 -4.13
CA ILE A 134 -1.23 -7.70 -3.21
C ILE A 134 -2.57 -7.39 -2.56
N ALA A 135 -3.66 -7.31 -3.34
CA ALA A 135 -4.98 -6.97 -2.83
C ALA A 135 -5.49 -8.00 -1.81
N GLN A 136 -5.33 -9.30 -2.08
CA GLN A 136 -5.71 -10.36 -1.15
C GLN A 136 -4.92 -10.30 0.16
N ALA A 137 -3.60 -10.06 0.09
CA ALA A 137 -2.76 -9.89 1.26
C ALA A 137 -3.15 -8.64 2.07
N ALA A 138 -3.45 -7.52 1.39
CA ALA A 138 -3.87 -6.27 1.98
C ALA A 138 -5.24 -6.38 2.66
N GLN A 139 -6.21 -7.00 2.00
CA GLN A 139 -7.53 -7.27 2.55
C GLN A 139 -7.42 -8.13 3.82
N ARG A 140 -6.60 -9.19 3.78
CA ARG A 140 -6.34 -10.03 4.96
C ARG A 140 -5.72 -9.24 6.11
N LEU A 141 -4.71 -8.42 5.83
CA LEU A 141 -4.09 -7.54 6.83
C LEU A 141 -5.13 -6.61 7.45
N ASN A 142 -5.95 -5.97 6.62
CA ASN A 142 -6.98 -5.04 7.10
C ASN A 142 -8.06 -5.77 7.92
N ALA A 143 -8.52 -6.94 7.50
CA ALA A 143 -9.49 -7.75 8.24
C ALA A 143 -8.97 -8.14 9.64
N LEU A 144 -7.71 -8.58 9.74
CA LEU A 144 -7.07 -8.92 11.01
C LEU A 144 -6.93 -7.68 11.93
N ARG A 145 -6.59 -6.52 11.34
CA ARG A 145 -6.54 -5.25 12.08
C ARG A 145 -7.92 -4.86 12.61
N GLN A 146 -8.96 -4.94 11.78
CA GLN A 146 -10.33 -4.62 12.18
C GLN A 146 -10.82 -5.57 13.29
N ALA A 147 -10.58 -6.87 13.17
CA ALA A 147 -10.93 -7.84 14.20
C ALA A 147 -10.22 -7.57 15.54
N TRP A 148 -8.97 -7.09 15.49
CA TRP A 148 -8.27 -6.71 16.70
C TRP A 148 -8.76 -5.38 17.29
N LEU A 149 -9.07 -4.39 16.45
CA LEU A 149 -9.56 -3.07 16.88
C LEU A 149 -10.97 -3.17 17.45
N ASN A 150 -11.81 -3.99 16.85
CA ASN A 150 -13.24 -4.08 17.12
C ASN A 150 -13.65 -5.55 17.38
N PRO A 151 -13.16 -6.19 18.46
CA PRO A 151 -13.52 -7.58 18.71
C PRO A 151 -15.04 -7.71 18.94
N PRO A 152 -15.72 -8.63 18.25
CA PRO A 152 -17.19 -8.73 18.29
C PRO A 152 -17.73 -9.10 19.67
N GLU A 153 -16.91 -9.74 20.51
CA GLU A 153 -17.24 -10.03 21.90
C GLU A 153 -17.27 -8.78 22.79
N TRP A 154 -16.60 -7.67 22.39
CA TRP A 154 -16.51 -6.40 23.13
C TRP A 154 -17.29 -5.26 22.53
N THR A 155 -17.81 -5.44 21.32
CA THR A 155 -18.43 -4.37 20.55
C THR A 155 -19.83 -4.72 20.08
N ASP A 156 -20.67 -3.70 19.96
CA ASP A 156 -21.95 -3.74 19.27
C ASP A 156 -21.93 -2.74 18.12
N THR A 157 -22.69 -3.06 17.08
CA THR A 157 -22.94 -2.13 15.97
C THR A 157 -24.29 -1.47 16.18
N VAL A 158 -24.31 -0.14 16.24
CA VAL A 158 -25.54 0.63 16.41
C VAL A 158 -25.73 1.58 15.25
N PRO A 159 -26.98 1.78 14.78
CA PRO A 159 -27.25 2.74 13.72
C PRO A 159 -26.78 4.15 14.10
N GLU A 160 -26.21 4.87 13.13
CA GLU A 160 -25.89 6.27 13.32
C GLU A 160 -27.16 7.11 13.38
N VAL A 161 -27.08 8.26 14.02
CA VAL A 161 -28.22 9.17 14.16
C VAL A 161 -28.74 9.56 12.78
N VAL A 162 -30.07 9.41 12.58
CA VAL A 162 -30.75 9.84 11.38
C VAL A 162 -30.96 11.36 11.46
N PRO A 163 -30.36 12.16 10.55
CA PRO A 163 -30.59 13.61 10.53
C PRO A 163 -32.05 13.94 10.33
N LEU A 164 -32.50 15.04 10.91
CA LEU A 164 -33.90 15.51 10.77
C LEU A 164 -34.27 15.69 9.30
N GLY A 165 -35.40 15.09 8.90
CA GLY A 165 -35.90 15.14 7.53
C GLY A 165 -35.42 14.01 6.61
N LEU A 166 -34.56 13.08 7.11
CA LEU A 166 -34.19 11.90 6.37
C LEU A 166 -34.89 10.66 6.92
N SER A 167 -35.05 9.63 6.08
CA SER A 167 -35.62 8.33 6.46
C SER A 167 -34.55 7.32 6.98
N ALA A 168 -33.30 7.60 6.67
CA ALA A 168 -32.13 6.78 7.11
C ALA A 168 -30.91 7.67 7.28
N SER A 169 -29.93 7.22 8.06
CA SER A 169 -28.66 7.89 8.17
C SER A 169 -27.83 7.75 6.88
N PRO A 170 -27.23 8.81 6.34
CA PRO A 170 -26.29 8.74 5.25
C PRO A 170 -24.89 8.25 5.73
N TYR A 171 -24.70 8.13 7.04
CA TYR A 171 -23.44 7.72 7.66
C TYR A 171 -23.47 6.24 8.01
N PRO A 172 -22.32 5.55 8.00
CA PRO A 172 -22.22 4.16 8.42
C PRO A 172 -22.56 3.99 9.90
N ASP A 173 -23.03 2.80 10.25
CA ASP A 173 -23.30 2.44 11.63
C ASP A 173 -22.04 2.59 12.50
N ARG A 174 -22.24 2.94 13.77
CA ARG A 174 -21.16 3.10 14.73
C ARG A 174 -20.86 1.81 15.47
N ILE A 175 -19.59 1.54 15.64
CA ILE A 175 -19.11 0.49 16.54
C ILE A 175 -18.96 1.11 17.94
N VAL A 176 -19.66 0.55 18.91
CA VAL A 176 -19.66 1.01 20.30
C VAL A 176 -19.22 -0.11 21.24
N PRO A 177 -18.58 0.21 22.38
CA PRO A 177 -18.24 -0.81 23.36
C PRO A 177 -19.49 -1.38 24.02
N LYS A 178 -19.51 -2.69 24.26
CA LYS A 178 -20.48 -3.32 25.16
C LYS A 178 -20.23 -2.86 26.60
N PRO A 179 -21.26 -2.86 27.47
CA PRO A 179 -21.11 -2.47 28.87
C PRO A 179 -19.97 -3.24 29.56
N GLY A 180 -19.06 -2.51 30.17
CA GLY A 180 -17.91 -3.06 30.89
C GLY A 180 -16.62 -3.22 30.06
N PHE A 181 -16.67 -3.00 28.73
CA PHE A 181 -15.50 -3.11 27.84
C PHE A 181 -14.93 -1.76 27.38
N GLU A 182 -15.48 -0.64 27.86
CA GLU A 182 -15.11 0.72 27.40
C GLU A 182 -13.60 0.99 27.58
N LYS A 183 -13.05 0.61 28.75
CA LYS A 183 -11.63 0.84 29.07
C LYS A 183 -10.69 -0.03 28.25
N GLU A 184 -11.08 -1.28 28.01
CA GLU A 184 -10.32 -2.24 27.20
C GLU A 184 -10.34 -1.84 25.74
N LEU A 185 -11.50 -1.46 25.22
CA LEU A 185 -11.64 -1.03 23.82
C LEU A 185 -10.89 0.27 23.58
N ALA A 186 -10.89 1.22 24.51
CA ALA A 186 -10.13 2.47 24.40
C ALA A 186 -8.60 2.25 24.21
N LYS A 187 -8.07 1.10 24.62
CA LYS A 187 -6.67 0.72 24.43
C LYS A 187 -6.41 0.10 23.04
N ARG A 188 -7.47 -0.29 22.33
CA ARG A 188 -7.39 -0.89 20.99
C ARG A 188 -7.23 0.18 19.92
N THR A 189 -6.05 0.76 19.84
CA THR A 189 -5.69 1.76 18.82
C THR A 189 -4.67 1.18 17.85
N LEU A 190 -4.64 1.67 16.61
CA LEU A 190 -3.62 1.26 15.64
C LEU A 190 -2.20 1.48 16.18
N THR A 191 -1.96 2.60 16.87
CA THR A 191 -0.66 2.88 17.48
C THR A 191 -0.26 1.80 18.48
N ASN A 192 -1.18 1.38 19.35
CA ASN A 192 -0.91 0.32 20.31
C ASN A 192 -0.71 -1.03 19.62
N LEU A 193 -1.51 -1.36 18.61
CA LEU A 193 -1.34 -2.58 17.82
C LEU A 193 0.07 -2.67 17.20
N TYR A 194 0.51 -1.61 16.54
CA TYR A 194 1.81 -1.58 15.88
C TYR A 194 2.98 -1.49 16.86
N ASN A 195 2.78 -0.92 18.05
CA ASN A 195 3.76 -0.98 19.13
C ASN A 195 3.90 -2.40 19.70
N LEU A 196 2.79 -3.12 19.86
CA LEU A 196 2.79 -4.51 20.32
C LEU A 196 3.34 -5.47 19.27
N ARG A 197 3.08 -5.21 18.00
CA ARG A 197 3.48 -6.01 16.84
C ARG A 197 3.34 -7.53 17.06
N PRO A 198 2.13 -8.03 17.35
CA PRO A 198 1.93 -9.45 17.57
C PRO A 198 2.35 -10.28 16.34
N ALA A 199 2.67 -11.57 16.56
CA ALA A 199 3.19 -12.45 15.50
C ALA A 199 2.28 -12.52 14.26
N TRP A 200 0.96 -12.50 14.44
CA TRP A 200 0.02 -12.51 13.32
C TRP A 200 0.11 -11.23 12.46
N LEU A 201 0.34 -10.06 13.10
CA LEU A 201 0.51 -8.79 12.36
C LEU A 201 1.81 -8.81 11.57
N ALA A 202 2.90 -9.27 12.20
CA ALA A 202 4.18 -9.42 11.52
C ALA A 202 4.10 -10.39 10.34
N ALA A 203 3.41 -11.53 10.49
CA ALA A 203 3.21 -12.50 9.43
C ALA A 203 2.35 -11.95 8.28
N ALA A 204 1.29 -11.18 8.58
CA ALA A 204 0.45 -10.55 7.56
C ALA A 204 1.23 -9.49 6.75
N HIS A 205 2.05 -8.68 7.41
CA HIS A 205 2.96 -7.75 6.72
C HIS A 205 4.01 -8.48 5.88
N ALA A 206 4.62 -9.55 6.38
CA ALA A 206 5.59 -10.33 5.61
C ALA A 206 4.97 -10.93 4.33
N GLN A 207 3.71 -11.40 4.39
CA GLN A 207 2.99 -11.87 3.21
C GLN A 207 2.72 -10.75 2.21
N LEU A 208 2.31 -9.58 2.69
CA LEU A 208 2.10 -8.40 1.85
C LEU A 208 3.40 -7.95 1.19
N ASP A 209 4.49 -7.86 1.96
CA ASP A 209 5.80 -7.45 1.46
C ASP A 209 6.32 -8.42 0.40
N ALA A 210 6.13 -9.73 0.58
CA ALA A 210 6.48 -10.73 -0.42
C ALA A 210 5.69 -10.57 -1.74
N ALA A 211 4.38 -10.25 -1.65
CA ALA A 211 3.55 -9.99 -2.82
C ALA A 211 4.01 -8.72 -3.57
N VAL A 212 4.34 -7.66 -2.84
CA VAL A 212 4.85 -6.42 -3.45
C VAL A 212 6.26 -6.62 -4.04
N ALA A 213 7.14 -7.39 -3.38
CA ALA A 213 8.44 -7.76 -3.93
C ALA A 213 8.32 -8.52 -5.25
N ALA A 214 7.38 -9.48 -5.31
CA ALA A 214 7.09 -10.22 -6.54
C ALA A 214 6.60 -9.31 -7.67
N ALA A 215 5.81 -8.28 -7.35
CA ALA A 215 5.36 -7.27 -8.32
C ALA A 215 6.52 -6.42 -8.88
N TYR A 216 7.57 -6.18 -8.08
CA TYR A 216 8.81 -5.59 -8.56
C TYR A 216 9.73 -6.57 -9.31
N GLY A 217 9.39 -7.86 -9.33
CA GLY A 217 10.26 -8.91 -9.89
C GLY A 217 11.50 -9.23 -9.02
N TRP A 218 11.49 -8.88 -7.74
CA TRP A 218 12.62 -9.12 -6.82
C TRP A 218 12.56 -10.53 -6.24
N ALA A 219 12.96 -11.51 -7.05
CA ALA A 219 12.94 -12.92 -6.68
C ALA A 219 13.88 -13.28 -5.51
N ASP A 220 14.86 -12.42 -5.23
CA ASP A 220 15.84 -12.54 -4.14
C ASP A 220 15.38 -11.83 -2.85
N TYR A 221 14.18 -11.26 -2.83
CA TYR A 221 13.66 -10.58 -1.64
C TYR A 221 13.45 -11.57 -0.49
N THR A 222 13.95 -11.19 0.68
CA THR A 222 13.70 -11.86 1.95
C THR A 222 13.33 -10.84 3.01
N ALA A 223 12.67 -11.27 4.08
CA ALA A 223 12.32 -10.38 5.20
C ALA A 223 13.56 -9.72 5.84
N ASP A 224 14.72 -10.37 5.72
CA ASP A 224 16.00 -9.89 6.27
C ASP A 224 16.78 -9.00 5.28
N MET A 225 16.24 -8.73 4.08
CA MET A 225 16.89 -7.81 3.13
C MET A 225 17.11 -6.45 3.80
N PRO A 226 18.35 -5.89 3.76
CA PRO A 226 18.65 -4.60 4.38
C PRO A 226 17.80 -3.46 3.83
N ASP A 227 17.37 -2.55 4.69
CA ASP A 227 16.57 -1.37 4.31
C ASP A 227 17.29 -0.52 3.25
N ASP A 228 18.60 -0.36 3.36
CA ASP A 228 19.42 0.39 2.39
C ASP A 228 19.42 -0.25 1.01
N GLU A 229 19.36 -1.57 0.90
CA GLU A 229 19.27 -2.27 -0.39
C GLU A 229 17.90 -2.06 -1.03
N ILE A 230 16.83 -2.12 -0.25
CA ILE A 230 15.47 -1.80 -0.71
C ILE A 230 15.44 -0.36 -1.25
N LEU A 231 15.92 0.60 -0.45
CA LEU A 231 15.95 2.01 -0.85
C LEU A 231 16.81 2.25 -2.09
N ARG A 232 17.95 1.59 -2.20
CA ARG A 232 18.83 1.68 -3.38
C ARG A 232 18.12 1.21 -4.64
N ARG A 233 17.39 0.08 -4.58
CA ARG A 233 16.61 -0.45 -5.71
C ARG A 233 15.46 0.46 -6.09
N LEU A 234 14.72 0.96 -5.10
CA LEU A 234 13.62 1.93 -5.35
C LEU A 234 14.13 3.22 -5.98
N LEU A 235 15.26 3.76 -5.50
CA LEU A 235 15.87 4.96 -6.08
C LEU A 235 16.31 4.72 -7.53
N ALA A 236 16.91 3.57 -7.82
CA ALA A 236 17.32 3.22 -9.18
C ALA A 236 16.11 3.19 -10.14
N LEU A 237 14.98 2.59 -9.70
CA LEU A 237 13.73 2.60 -10.49
C LEU A 237 13.16 4.00 -10.68
N ASN A 238 13.20 4.85 -9.66
CA ASN A 238 12.73 6.22 -9.73
C ASN A 238 13.55 7.03 -10.75
N LEU A 239 14.88 6.96 -10.67
CA LEU A 239 15.79 7.65 -11.60
C LEU A 239 15.65 7.16 -13.05
N GLN A 240 15.49 5.85 -13.25
CA GLN A 240 15.26 5.28 -14.57
C GLN A 240 14.01 5.85 -15.25
N ARG A 241 12.91 6.00 -14.48
CA ARG A 241 11.66 6.56 -15.00
C ARG A 241 11.77 8.05 -15.32
N CYS A 242 12.41 8.82 -14.45
CA CYS A 242 12.66 10.25 -14.72
C CYS A 242 13.45 10.48 -16.02
N THR A 243 14.37 9.59 -16.36
CA THR A 243 15.13 9.70 -17.61
C THR A 243 14.33 9.31 -18.85
N SER A 244 13.36 8.41 -18.72
CA SER A 244 12.49 7.98 -19.83
C SER A 244 11.34 8.96 -20.14
N GLU A 245 10.92 9.76 -19.16
CA GLU A 245 9.87 10.79 -19.34
C GLU A 245 10.40 12.12 -19.87
N GLY A 246 11.71 12.32 -19.86
CA GLY A 246 12.39 13.54 -20.35
C GLY A 246 13.00 13.42 -21.76
N ALA A 247 12.82 12.30 -22.46
CA ALA A 247 13.28 12.03 -23.82
C ALA A 247 12.10 11.95 -24.78
#